data_ccf895bc044b81c2d642d87e67814611
#
_entry.id   ccf895bc044b81c2d642d87e67814611
#
_cell.length_a   1.000
_cell.length_b   1.000
_cell.length_c   1.000
_cell.angle_alpha   90.00
_cell.angle_beta   90.00
_cell.angle_gamma   90.00
#
_symmetry.space_group_name_H-M   'P 1'
#
loop_
_entity.id
_entity.type
_entity.pdbx_description
1 polymer ?
#
loop_
_entity_poly.entity_id
_entity_poly.type
_entity_poly.pdbx_seq_one_letter_code
_entity_poly.pdbx_strand_id
1 'polypeptide(L)'
;MDRIIYLNNLYDLYGSLLTDKQQKYFEEYYFNNLSYGEIAEKYGISRNACFKQLKKIEEKLSDYEKKLKILYKKNKINDIMKKIGNKKISSELENLF
;
A
#
# COMPACT_ATOMS: atom_id res chain seq x y z
N MET A 1 9.59 10.80 -1.15
CA MET A 1 9.08 9.71 -0.30
C MET A 1 9.73 8.40 -0.69
N ASP A 2 10.16 7.63 0.29
CA ASP A 2 10.70 6.29 0.04
C ASP A 2 9.63 5.41 -0.64
N ARG A 3 10.04 4.65 -1.67
CA ARG A 3 9.13 3.81 -2.44
C ARG A 3 8.46 2.74 -1.57
N ILE A 4 9.20 2.14 -0.64
CA ILE A 4 8.67 1.12 0.27
C ILE A 4 7.59 1.72 1.17
N ILE A 5 7.85 2.88 1.74
CA ILE A 5 6.87 3.60 2.57
C ILE A 5 5.64 3.96 1.75
N TYR A 6 5.83 4.44 0.54
CA TYR A 6 4.73 4.78 -0.36
C TYR A 6 3.85 3.56 -0.66
N LEU A 7 4.46 2.43 -1.03
CA LEU A 7 3.72 1.21 -1.33
C LEU A 7 2.99 0.65 -0.10
N ASN A 8 3.59 0.75 1.08
CA ASN A 8 2.95 0.34 2.32
C ASN A 8 1.72 1.21 2.63
N ASN A 9 1.82 2.52 2.38
CA ASN A 9 0.68 3.42 2.53
C ASN A 9 -0.44 3.09 1.55
N LEU A 10 -0.10 2.76 0.32
CA LEU A 10 -1.10 2.32 -0.67
C LEU A 10 -1.74 1.01 -0.26
N TYR A 11 -0.97 0.08 0.28
CA TYR A 11 -1.49 -1.20 0.76
C TYR A 11 -2.46 -1.00 1.92
N ASP A 12 -2.17 -0.10 2.85
CA ASP A 12 -3.07 0.21 3.95
C ASP A 12 -4.44 0.69 3.44
N LEU A 13 -4.45 1.47 2.36
CA LEU A 13 -5.69 2.01 1.80
C LEU A 13 -6.40 1.04 0.86
N TYR A 14 -5.65 0.34 0.01
CA TYR A 14 -6.21 -0.42 -1.11
C TYR A 14 -5.96 -1.92 -1.03
N GLY A 15 -5.22 -2.41 -0.03
CA GLY A 15 -4.87 -3.82 0.09
C GLY A 15 -6.07 -4.75 0.10
N SER A 16 -7.19 -4.33 0.70
CA SER A 16 -8.41 -5.13 0.75
C SER A 16 -9.06 -5.34 -0.62
N LEU A 17 -8.67 -4.54 -1.63
CA LEU A 17 -9.14 -4.69 -3.00
C LEU A 17 -8.31 -5.71 -3.80
N LEU A 18 -7.20 -6.17 -3.23
CA LEU A 18 -6.38 -7.23 -3.82
C LEU A 18 -7.00 -8.59 -3.50
N THR A 19 -6.68 -9.59 -4.32
CA THR A 19 -7.05 -10.97 -4.01
C THR A 19 -6.31 -11.45 -2.76
N ASP A 20 -6.80 -12.49 -2.09
CA ASP A 20 -6.14 -13.07 -0.92
C ASP A 20 -4.70 -13.48 -1.22
N LYS A 21 -4.48 -14.07 -2.39
CA LYS A 21 -3.17 -14.50 -2.82
C LYS A 21 -2.22 -13.32 -3.04
N GLN A 22 -2.72 -12.24 -3.67
CA GLN A 22 -1.94 -11.02 -3.87
C GLN A 22 -1.57 -10.37 -2.54
N GLN A 23 -2.50 -10.33 -1.59
CA GLN A 23 -2.23 -9.82 -0.25
C GLN A 23 -1.11 -10.61 0.42
N LYS A 24 -1.13 -11.94 0.33
CA LYS A 24 -0.09 -12.78 0.91
C LYS A 24 1.28 -12.52 0.29
N TYR A 25 1.35 -12.43 -1.04
CA TYR A 25 2.62 -12.13 -1.71
C TYR A 25 3.18 -10.78 -1.28
N PHE A 26 2.33 -9.75 -1.21
CA PHE A 26 2.75 -8.43 -0.77
C PHE A 26 3.29 -8.45 0.67
N GLU A 27 2.54 -9.06 1.59
CA GLU A 27 2.91 -9.13 3.00
C GLU A 27 4.20 -9.93 3.20
N GLU A 28 4.39 -11.04 2.48
CA GLU A 28 5.62 -11.81 2.56
C GLU A 28 6.84 -10.99 2.17
N TYR A 29 6.75 -10.22 1.12
CA TYR A 29 7.88 -9.43 0.64
C TYR A 29 8.10 -8.17 1.47
N TYR A 30 7.05 -7.39 1.70
CA TYR A 30 7.18 -6.06 2.32
C TYR A 30 7.14 -6.09 3.84
N PHE A 31 6.45 -7.04 4.45
CA PHE A 31 6.32 -7.12 5.91
C PHE A 31 7.22 -8.19 6.52
N ASN A 32 7.34 -9.33 5.87
CA ASN A 32 8.10 -10.48 6.41
C ASN A 32 9.52 -10.58 5.82
N ASN A 33 9.90 -9.66 4.95
CA ASN A 33 11.24 -9.57 4.35
C ASN A 33 11.70 -10.85 3.62
N LEU A 34 10.77 -11.62 3.07
CA LEU A 34 11.12 -12.78 2.27
C LEU A 34 11.64 -12.34 0.89
N SER A 35 12.64 -13.03 0.39
CA SER A 35 13.14 -12.80 -0.98
C SER A 35 12.17 -13.39 -2.00
N TYR A 36 12.32 -13.01 -3.27
CA TYR A 36 11.53 -13.61 -4.36
C TYR A 36 11.68 -15.12 -4.40
N GLY A 37 12.90 -15.62 -4.18
CA GLY A 37 13.17 -17.05 -4.16
C GLY A 37 12.48 -17.78 -3.00
N GLU A 38 12.48 -17.17 -1.82
CA GLU A 38 11.84 -17.73 -0.65
C GLU A 38 10.31 -17.78 -0.82
N ILE A 39 9.72 -16.74 -1.37
CA ILE A 39 8.29 -16.70 -1.66
C ILE A 39 7.94 -17.74 -2.72
N ALA A 40 8.75 -17.82 -3.77
CA ALA A 40 8.56 -18.77 -4.86
C ALA A 40 8.57 -20.21 -4.33
N GLU A 41 9.51 -20.54 -3.47
CA GLU A 41 9.60 -21.86 -2.85
C GLU A 41 8.38 -22.15 -1.97
N LYS A 42 7.98 -21.18 -1.16
CA LYS A 42 6.84 -21.32 -0.25
C LYS A 42 5.53 -21.58 -1.00
N TYR A 43 5.33 -20.93 -2.13
CA TYR A 43 4.06 -21.00 -2.87
C TYR A 43 4.13 -21.87 -4.13
N GLY A 44 5.25 -22.56 -4.35
CA GLY A 44 5.37 -23.50 -5.47
C GLY A 44 5.35 -22.84 -6.85
N ILE A 45 5.92 -21.66 -6.98
CA ILE A 45 6.03 -20.93 -8.24
C ILE A 45 7.50 -20.64 -8.54
N SER A 46 7.81 -20.22 -9.77
CA SER A 46 9.17 -19.83 -10.12
C SER A 46 9.49 -18.45 -9.52
N ARG A 47 10.79 -18.18 -9.33
CA ARG A 47 11.26 -16.88 -8.88
C ARG A 47 10.81 -15.75 -9.81
N ASN A 48 10.88 -16.00 -11.13
CA ASN A 48 10.44 -15.03 -12.13
C ASN A 48 8.93 -14.77 -12.05
N ALA A 49 8.14 -15.81 -11.82
CA ALA A 49 6.69 -15.67 -11.63
C ALA A 49 6.39 -14.84 -10.38
N CYS A 50 7.12 -15.05 -9.28
CA CYS A 50 7.00 -14.24 -8.07
C CYS A 50 7.29 -12.77 -8.34
N PHE A 51 8.39 -12.48 -9.03
CA PHE A 51 8.77 -11.11 -9.40
C PHE A 51 7.66 -10.44 -10.22
N LYS A 52 7.13 -11.14 -11.23
CA LYS A 52 6.05 -10.61 -12.07
C LYS A 52 4.78 -10.35 -11.28
N GLN A 53 4.43 -11.24 -10.35
CA GLN A 53 3.27 -11.07 -9.49
C GLN A 53 3.40 -9.83 -8.60
N LEU A 54 4.56 -9.64 -7.99
CA LEU A 54 4.79 -8.45 -7.15
C LEU A 54 4.74 -7.16 -7.96
N LYS A 55 5.32 -7.15 -9.16
CA LYS A 55 5.22 -6.00 -10.07
C LYS A 55 3.77 -5.66 -10.40
N LYS A 56 2.97 -6.67 -10.70
CA LYS A 56 1.56 -6.51 -11.02
C LYS A 56 0.77 -5.95 -9.82
N ILE A 57 1.08 -6.41 -8.61
CA ILE A 57 0.45 -5.92 -7.38
C ILE A 57 0.79 -4.44 -7.18
N GLU A 58 2.06 -4.06 -7.33
CA GLU A 58 2.50 -2.67 -7.20
C GLU A 58 1.80 -1.77 -8.21
N GLU A 59 1.69 -2.21 -9.46
CA GLU A 59 0.98 -1.48 -10.51
C GLU A 59 -0.50 -1.30 -10.18
N LYS A 60 -1.13 -2.36 -9.68
CA LYS A 60 -2.54 -2.34 -9.29
C LYS A 60 -2.81 -1.34 -8.17
N LEU A 61 -1.96 -1.32 -7.15
CA LEU A 61 -2.05 -0.34 -6.06
C LEU A 61 -1.88 1.09 -6.57
N SER A 62 -0.90 1.30 -7.44
CA SER A 62 -0.65 2.61 -8.05
C SER A 62 -1.83 3.08 -8.92
N ASP A 63 -2.46 2.16 -9.64
CA ASP A 63 -3.62 2.47 -10.47
C ASP A 63 -4.83 2.89 -9.62
N TYR A 64 -5.06 2.22 -8.50
CA TYR A 64 -6.11 2.63 -7.55
C TYR A 64 -5.86 4.05 -7.05
N GLU A 65 -4.62 4.38 -6.69
CA GLU A 65 -4.28 5.73 -6.22
C GLU A 65 -4.48 6.78 -7.31
N LYS A 66 -4.09 6.48 -8.55
CA LYS A 66 -4.30 7.38 -9.68
C LYS A 66 -5.78 7.72 -9.89
N LYS A 67 -6.65 6.72 -9.72
CA LYS A 67 -8.08 6.88 -9.92
C LYS A 67 -8.79 7.51 -8.73
N LEU A 68 -8.45 7.09 -7.52
CA LEU A 68 -9.17 7.46 -6.30
C LEU A 68 -8.51 8.60 -5.53
N LYS A 69 -7.18 8.71 -5.60
CA LYS A 69 -6.39 9.77 -4.95
C LYS A 69 -6.65 9.92 -3.45
N ILE A 70 -6.94 8.80 -2.77
CA ILE A 70 -7.24 8.82 -1.34
C ILE A 70 -6.01 9.24 -0.52
N LEU A 71 -4.83 8.69 -0.84
CA LEU A 71 -3.60 9.06 -0.15
C LEU A 71 -3.28 10.54 -0.38
N TYR A 72 -3.40 11.01 -1.62
CA TYR A 72 -3.20 12.42 -1.95
C TYR A 72 -4.12 13.33 -1.13
N LYS A 73 -5.41 13.00 -1.06
CA LYS A 73 -6.40 13.76 -0.30
C LYS A 73 -6.11 13.74 1.19
N LYS A 74 -5.73 12.59 1.73
CA LYS A 74 -5.37 12.42 3.14
C LYS A 74 -4.19 13.31 3.51
N ASN A 75 -3.14 13.31 2.69
CA ASN A 75 -1.97 14.14 2.92
C ASN A 75 -2.29 15.64 2.83
N LYS A 76 -3.16 16.03 1.90
CA LYS A 76 -3.65 17.41 1.79
C LYS A 76 -4.41 17.85 3.03
N ILE A 77 -5.29 17.00 3.54
CA ILE A 77 -6.06 17.28 4.76
C ILE A 77 -5.10 17.43 5.94
N ASN A 78 -4.13 16.54 6.09
CA ASN A 78 -3.13 16.63 7.16
C ASN A 78 -2.34 17.93 7.10
N ASP A 79 -1.94 18.38 5.91
CA ASP A 79 -1.24 19.65 5.73
C ASP A 79 -2.11 20.84 6.15
N ILE A 80 -3.39 20.82 5.78
CA ILE A 80 -4.35 21.86 6.17
C ILE A 80 -4.55 21.86 7.69
N MET A 81 -4.67 20.70 8.32
CA MET A 81 -4.83 20.56 9.77
C MET A 81 -3.63 21.14 10.52
N LYS A 82 -2.42 20.91 10.05
CA LYS A 82 -1.19 21.48 10.64
C LYS A 82 -1.21 23.00 10.60
N LYS A 83 -1.73 23.59 9.53
CA LYS A 83 -1.83 25.05 9.37
C LYS A 83 -2.89 25.64 10.31
N ILE A 84 -3.98 24.95 10.51
CA ILE A 84 -5.10 25.43 11.34
C ILE A 84 -4.77 25.29 12.83
N GLY A 85 -4.03 24.25 13.21
CA GLY A 85 -3.66 23.98 14.59
C GLY A 85 -4.82 23.61 15.51
N ASN A 86 -5.98 23.25 14.97
CA ASN A 86 -7.16 22.89 15.74
C ASN A 86 -7.27 21.36 15.86
N LYS A 87 -6.99 20.85 17.06
CA LYS A 87 -6.99 19.40 17.32
C LYS A 87 -8.35 18.75 17.15
N LYS A 88 -9.44 19.43 17.47
CA LYS A 88 -10.79 18.88 17.34
C LYS A 88 -11.16 18.65 15.87
N ILE A 89 -10.93 19.63 15.03
CA ILE A 89 -11.15 19.52 13.58
C ILE A 89 -10.26 18.43 13.01
N SER A 90 -8.99 18.36 13.43
CA SER A 90 -8.04 17.34 13.00
C SER A 90 -8.56 15.92 13.29
N SER A 91 -9.06 15.69 14.50
CA SER A 91 -9.61 14.38 14.89
C SER A 91 -10.81 14.00 14.05
N GLU A 92 -11.73 14.95 13.80
CA GLU A 92 -12.91 14.70 12.98
C GLU A 92 -12.53 14.35 11.53
N LEU A 93 -11.55 15.06 10.95
CA LEU A 93 -11.09 14.78 9.59
C LEU A 93 -10.35 13.45 9.48
N GLU A 94 -9.56 13.10 10.47
CA GLU A 94 -8.84 11.82 10.49
C GLU A 94 -9.81 10.63 10.53
N ASN A 95 -10.94 10.77 11.19
CA ASN A 95 -11.95 9.71 11.28
C ASN A 95 -12.69 9.46 9.96
N LEU A 96 -12.50 10.30 8.95
CA LEU A 96 -13.08 10.11 7.62
C LEU A 96 -12.30 9.08 6.76
N PHE A 97 -11.12 8.70 7.21
CA PHE A 97 -10.24 7.79 6.44
C PHE A 97 -9.86 6.51 7.22
#